data_ac141fbef7243740dc76520572c1b9b9
#
_entry.id   ac141fbef7243740dc76520572c1b9b9
#
_cell.length_a   1.000
_cell.length_b   1.000
_cell.length_c   1.000
_cell.angle_alpha   90.00
_cell.angle_beta   90.00
_cell.angle_gamma   90.00
#
_symmetry.space_group_name_H-M   'P 1'
#
loop_
_entity.id
_entity.type
_entity.pdbx_description
1 polymer ?
#
loop_
_entity_poly.entity_id
_entity_poly.type
_entity_poly.pdbx_seq_one_letter_code
_entity_poly.pdbx_strand_id
1 'polypeptide(L)'
;MRTHAEQFDGAAWWRAGASVTAALATLLVLLAMSAPAGALGLGRAPDPAAAKQALTGDRAGAAAIVAEAEAAAGLTRATSTSARADALRLQARTAERAHLFTRATALYGRARDLYLQAGATLRARACLTATQDIFLIASTYSATQAEMLDALAEVYPGVPAGQRASWLDLPSTERMRWDGVVHYFSDVPTNLAYRDVALFQTQPAMVSAYAEIYEKLASYEAGAAAVRPWQPYAKPASYDFKQTLAVPRDQLPASGDLRIWFPLPIEVGPQGNVRISDITPTTYLRYPESTSQDIGLLFMPVPLKELTGDLNVTFRVQLEHAAQYFKVDPDLVGRYDTSSALYRQYTASHANTKITPSIRRTARRVVGGETNPYLAAQRLYRYVIDNVMYSHMPHFAMYPRGEAESVYVHEHKYGDCGAQSMYFSALCRSVGIPARCTGGFQIFQGTPAGHFWAELYLPNYGWIPVDPTVATIADYIPGLSAAEVRAFHDFYFGSQDDLRLVVQKDTDLQLIPRADGRILLPLAVQMPAALCDTMEEIPGLVLMDHWTFE
;
A
#
# COMPACT_ATOMS: atom_id res chain seq x y z
N MET A 1 -5.31 45.64 5.42
CA MET A 1 -5.91 44.34 5.55
C MET A 1 -5.02 43.39 4.75
N ARG A 2 -4.11 42.71 5.42
CA ARG A 2 -3.20 41.72 4.80
C ARG A 2 -3.68 40.37 5.29
N THR A 3 -4.03 39.52 4.33
CA THR A 3 -4.46 38.14 4.54
C THR A 3 -3.25 37.29 4.83
N HIS A 4 -3.15 36.76 6.03
CA HIS A 4 -2.27 35.64 6.35
C HIS A 4 -2.98 34.35 5.91
N ALA A 5 -2.60 33.84 4.75
CA ALA A 5 -2.79 32.47 4.35
C ALA A 5 -1.41 31.80 4.46
N GLU A 6 -1.03 31.37 5.65
CA GLU A 6 0.07 30.42 5.80
C GLU A 6 -0.47 29.02 5.56
N GLN A 7 -0.05 28.46 4.43
CA GLN A 7 -0.30 27.12 3.95
C GLN A 7 0.17 26.07 4.96
N PHE A 8 -0.77 25.34 5.54
CA PHE A 8 -0.47 24.04 6.15
C PHE A 8 -0.38 23.01 5.01
N ASP A 9 0.85 22.72 4.57
CA ASP A 9 1.15 21.74 3.54
C ASP A 9 1.06 20.34 4.12
N GLY A 10 -0.07 19.65 3.95
CA GLY A 10 -0.24 18.25 4.33
C GLY A 10 0.78 17.29 3.69
N ALA A 11 1.45 17.75 2.61
CA ALA A 11 2.61 17.09 2.03
C ALA A 11 3.88 17.23 2.90
N ALA A 12 3.91 18.13 3.88
CA ALA A 12 5.05 18.26 4.79
C ALA A 12 5.17 17.06 5.74
N TRP A 13 4.04 16.44 6.11
CA TRP A 13 4.02 15.22 6.93
C TRP A 13 4.55 14.01 6.16
N TRP A 14 4.19 13.91 4.88
CA TRP A 14 4.75 12.89 3.99
C TRP A 14 6.21 13.17 3.64
N ARG A 15 6.58 14.45 3.48
CA ARG A 15 7.97 14.86 3.18
C ARG A 15 8.92 14.67 4.35
N ALA A 16 8.48 14.82 5.59
CA ALA A 16 9.33 14.54 6.76
C ALA A 16 9.65 13.02 6.87
N GLY A 17 8.67 12.14 6.68
CA GLY A 17 8.90 10.69 6.61
C GLY A 17 9.66 10.28 5.34
N ALA A 18 9.28 10.81 4.17
CA ALA A 18 9.91 10.46 2.90
C ALA A 18 11.30 11.08 2.71
N SER A 19 11.57 12.28 3.22
CA SER A 19 12.89 12.91 3.08
C SER A 19 13.96 12.26 3.96
N VAL A 20 13.60 11.77 5.14
CA VAL A 20 14.52 10.99 6.00
C VAL A 20 14.77 9.61 5.36
N THR A 21 13.73 8.96 4.82
CA THR A 21 13.87 7.65 4.17
C THR A 21 14.63 7.75 2.85
N ALA A 22 14.37 8.76 2.04
CA ALA A 22 15.08 8.96 0.76
C ALA A 22 16.55 9.38 0.98
N ALA A 23 16.83 10.26 1.94
CA ALA A 23 18.19 10.68 2.26
C ALA A 23 19.03 9.55 2.87
N LEU A 24 18.45 8.73 3.75
CA LEU A 24 19.11 7.54 4.32
C LEU A 24 19.28 6.42 3.29
N ALA A 25 18.30 6.18 2.41
CA ALA A 25 18.43 5.20 1.34
C ALA A 25 19.53 5.60 0.34
N THR A 26 19.64 6.88 0.00
CA THR A 26 20.69 7.40 -0.88
C THR A 26 22.07 7.31 -0.20
N LEU A 27 22.17 7.56 1.10
CA LEU A 27 23.42 7.46 1.85
C LEU A 27 23.88 6.00 2.02
N LEU A 28 22.97 5.05 2.25
CA LEU A 28 23.29 3.62 2.35
C LEU A 28 23.72 3.03 1.01
N VAL A 29 23.10 3.46 -0.11
CA VAL A 29 23.50 3.06 -1.46
C VAL A 29 24.88 3.64 -1.82
N LEU A 30 25.17 4.89 -1.46
CA LEU A 30 26.48 5.51 -1.70
C LEU A 30 27.60 4.86 -0.87
N LEU A 31 27.31 4.43 0.37
CA LEU A 31 28.28 3.71 1.21
C LEU A 31 28.54 2.28 0.71
N ALA A 32 27.56 1.61 0.14
CA ALA A 32 27.73 0.28 -0.47
C ALA A 32 28.49 0.33 -1.80
N MET A 33 28.41 1.44 -2.55
CA MET A 33 29.10 1.62 -3.83
C MET A 33 30.55 2.13 -3.68
N SER A 34 30.95 2.65 -2.53
CA SER A 34 32.30 3.19 -2.30
C SER A 34 33.30 2.20 -1.69
N ALA A 35 32.93 0.97 -1.41
CA ALA A 35 33.86 -0.06 -0.97
C ALA A 35 34.65 -0.62 -2.16
N PRO A 36 36.00 -0.53 -2.18
CA PRO A 36 36.78 -1.08 -3.28
C PRO A 36 36.60 -2.60 -3.37
N ALA A 37 36.40 -3.10 -4.59
CA ALA A 37 36.17 -4.51 -4.91
C ALA A 37 37.28 -5.50 -4.45
N GLY A 38 38.32 -5.00 -3.77
CA GLY A 38 39.45 -5.78 -3.27
C GLY A 38 39.38 -6.19 -1.81
N ALA A 39 38.39 -5.72 -1.02
CA ALA A 39 38.39 -5.93 0.43
C ALA A 39 37.55 -7.15 0.91
N LEU A 40 36.83 -7.83 0.00
CA LEU A 40 36.17 -9.10 0.31
C LEU A 40 37.12 -10.25 0.00
N GLY A 41 38.08 -10.47 0.91
CA GLY A 41 38.91 -11.65 0.91
C GLY A 41 38.04 -12.89 0.86
N LEU A 42 38.21 -13.69 -0.18
CA LEU A 42 37.72 -15.06 -0.26
C LEU A 42 38.42 -15.86 0.86
N GLY A 43 37.93 -15.71 2.08
CA GLY A 43 38.28 -16.55 3.20
C GLY A 43 37.99 -18.01 2.86
N ARG A 44 38.95 -18.89 3.17
CA ARG A 44 38.87 -20.35 3.13
C ARG A 44 37.46 -20.80 3.54
N ALA A 45 36.89 -21.78 2.81
CA ALA A 45 35.63 -22.41 3.18
C ALA A 45 35.63 -22.77 4.68
N PRO A 46 34.57 -22.44 5.42
CA PRO A 46 34.51 -22.74 6.85
C PRO A 46 34.69 -24.23 7.09
N ASP A 47 35.48 -24.57 8.10
CA ASP A 47 35.69 -25.94 8.52
C ASP A 47 34.35 -26.58 8.92
N PRO A 48 33.94 -27.71 8.32
CA PRO A 48 32.69 -28.38 8.66
C PRO A 48 32.57 -28.76 10.15
N ALA A 49 33.68 -28.90 10.85
CA ALA A 49 33.71 -29.18 12.30
C ALA A 49 33.38 -27.93 13.13
N ALA A 50 33.83 -26.74 12.73
CA ALA A 50 33.48 -25.48 13.38
C ALA A 50 32.00 -25.11 13.17
N ALA A 51 31.44 -25.43 11.99
CA ALA A 51 30.02 -25.28 11.70
C ALA A 51 29.13 -26.17 12.60
N LYS A 52 29.59 -27.36 12.94
CA LYS A 52 28.86 -28.30 13.81
C LYS A 52 28.80 -27.85 15.27
N GLN A 53 29.77 -27.07 15.74
CA GLN A 53 29.87 -26.57 17.10
C GLN A 53 29.03 -25.28 17.33
N ALA A 54 28.75 -24.50 16.26
CA ALA A 54 27.84 -23.33 16.29
C ALA A 54 26.36 -23.73 16.31
N LEU A 55 26.03 -25.03 16.18
CA LEU A 55 24.71 -25.60 15.92
C LEU A 55 23.83 -25.82 17.17
N THR A 56 24.21 -25.35 18.34
CA THR A 56 23.43 -25.61 19.57
C THR A 56 22.37 -24.55 19.89
N GLY A 57 21.80 -23.87 18.92
CA GLY A 57 20.73 -22.89 19.21
C GLY A 57 19.88 -22.39 18.05
N ASP A 58 20.36 -22.42 16.83
CA ASP A 58 19.64 -21.84 15.69
C ASP A 58 19.59 -22.80 14.49
N ARG A 59 18.46 -23.52 14.38
CA ARG A 59 18.23 -24.45 13.26
C ARG A 59 18.16 -23.76 11.88
N ALA A 60 17.75 -22.52 11.82
CA ALA A 60 17.63 -21.76 10.56
C ALA A 60 19.02 -21.32 10.07
N GLY A 61 19.87 -20.81 10.96
CA GLY A 61 21.26 -20.46 10.66
C GLY A 61 22.10 -21.65 10.22
N ALA A 62 21.86 -22.82 10.84
CA ALA A 62 22.56 -24.05 10.49
C ALA A 62 22.20 -24.58 9.09
N ALA A 63 20.92 -24.58 8.72
CA ALA A 63 20.46 -24.97 7.39
C ALA A 63 21.02 -24.03 6.31
N ALA A 64 21.14 -22.73 6.60
CA ALA A 64 21.74 -21.74 5.71
C ALA A 64 23.22 -22.01 5.46
N ILE A 65 24.00 -22.35 6.50
CA ILE A 65 25.45 -22.67 6.38
C ILE A 65 25.67 -23.94 5.54
N VAL A 66 24.85 -24.98 5.73
CA VAL A 66 24.96 -26.24 4.95
C VAL A 66 24.61 -25.98 3.48
N ALA A 67 23.50 -25.28 3.21
CA ALA A 67 23.12 -24.91 1.85
C ALA A 67 24.16 -24.00 1.16
N GLU A 68 24.86 -23.18 1.92
CA GLU A 68 25.95 -22.35 1.42
C GLU A 68 27.18 -23.18 1.03
N ALA A 69 27.56 -24.16 1.84
CA ALA A 69 28.66 -25.06 1.53
C ALA A 69 28.37 -25.92 0.28
N GLU A 70 27.14 -26.39 0.11
CA GLU A 70 26.71 -27.14 -1.08
C GLU A 70 26.69 -26.24 -2.33
N ALA A 71 26.23 -24.99 -2.22
CA ALA A 71 26.24 -24.02 -3.31
C ALA A 71 27.65 -23.58 -3.71
N ALA A 72 28.58 -23.44 -2.74
CA ALA A 72 29.98 -23.18 -3.02
C ALA A 72 30.65 -24.36 -3.74
N ALA A 73 30.34 -25.60 -3.36
CA ALA A 73 30.81 -26.80 -4.06
C ALA A 73 30.25 -26.90 -5.49
N GLY A 74 29.01 -26.41 -5.72
CA GLY A 74 28.43 -26.30 -7.06
C GLY A 74 29.15 -25.28 -7.94
N LEU A 75 29.62 -24.16 -7.37
CA LEU A 75 30.35 -23.11 -8.08
C LEU A 75 31.71 -23.60 -8.63
N THR A 76 32.43 -24.41 -7.85
CA THR A 76 33.73 -24.98 -8.24
C THR A 76 33.62 -26.04 -9.31
N ARG A 77 32.46 -26.69 -9.47
CA ARG A 77 32.17 -27.71 -10.49
C ARG A 77 31.54 -27.15 -11.77
N ALA A 78 31.13 -25.88 -11.77
CA ALA A 78 30.41 -25.28 -12.89
C ALA A 78 31.34 -25.02 -14.09
N THR A 79 31.06 -25.66 -15.21
CA THR A 79 31.89 -25.62 -16.43
C THR A 79 31.47 -24.53 -17.43
N SER A 80 30.27 -23.97 -17.28
CA SER A 80 29.76 -22.91 -18.16
C SER A 80 29.41 -21.62 -17.39
N THR A 81 29.41 -20.48 -18.10
CA THR A 81 29.02 -19.18 -17.55
C THR A 81 27.60 -19.23 -16.94
N SER A 82 26.66 -19.87 -17.64
CA SER A 82 25.29 -20.03 -17.15
C SER A 82 25.21 -20.88 -15.88
N ALA A 83 25.97 -21.98 -15.81
CA ALA A 83 25.99 -22.83 -14.60
C ALA A 83 26.60 -22.11 -13.39
N ARG A 84 27.61 -21.27 -13.62
CA ARG A 84 28.17 -20.39 -12.56
C ARG A 84 27.14 -19.37 -12.08
N ALA A 85 26.37 -18.77 -13.00
CA ALA A 85 25.28 -17.86 -12.66
C ALA A 85 24.18 -18.56 -11.85
N ASP A 86 23.79 -19.79 -12.22
CA ASP A 86 22.81 -20.60 -11.50
C ASP A 86 23.26 -20.88 -10.06
N ALA A 87 24.54 -21.21 -9.85
CA ALA A 87 25.12 -21.45 -8.53
C ALA A 87 25.11 -20.16 -7.66
N LEU A 88 25.51 -19.02 -8.22
CA LEU A 88 25.45 -17.72 -7.53
C LEU A 88 24.02 -17.34 -7.17
N ARG A 89 23.06 -17.53 -8.08
CA ARG A 89 21.65 -17.27 -7.80
C ARG A 89 21.09 -18.15 -6.69
N LEU A 90 21.52 -19.41 -6.62
CA LEU A 90 21.13 -20.29 -5.53
C LEU A 90 21.69 -19.80 -4.18
N GLN A 91 22.96 -19.40 -4.14
CA GLN A 91 23.56 -18.77 -2.95
C GLN A 91 22.83 -17.48 -2.55
N ALA A 92 22.49 -16.63 -3.52
CA ALA A 92 21.73 -15.40 -3.29
C ALA A 92 20.38 -15.69 -2.63
N ARG A 93 19.61 -16.65 -3.15
CA ARG A 93 18.33 -17.08 -2.55
C ARG A 93 18.48 -17.63 -1.14
N THR A 94 19.58 -18.32 -0.86
CA THR A 94 19.87 -18.83 0.49
C THR A 94 20.16 -17.68 1.46
N ALA A 95 20.98 -16.71 1.03
CA ALA A 95 21.27 -15.51 1.81
C ALA A 95 20.00 -14.64 2.04
N GLU A 96 19.17 -14.48 1.02
CA GLU A 96 17.88 -13.78 1.11
C GLU A 96 16.95 -14.41 2.16
N ARG A 97 16.79 -15.73 2.12
CA ARG A 97 15.98 -16.48 3.10
C ARG A 97 16.52 -16.39 4.53
N ALA A 98 17.83 -16.21 4.67
CA ALA A 98 18.48 -15.99 5.95
C ALA A 98 18.49 -14.50 6.36
N HIS A 99 17.83 -13.64 5.60
CA HIS A 99 17.80 -12.18 5.76
C HIS A 99 19.21 -11.53 5.76
N LEU A 100 20.15 -12.13 5.04
CA LEU A 100 21.48 -11.54 4.77
C LEU A 100 21.39 -10.71 3.49
N PHE A 101 20.71 -9.57 3.56
CA PHE A 101 20.27 -8.80 2.40
C PHE A 101 21.41 -8.17 1.62
N THR A 102 22.41 -7.60 2.28
CA THR A 102 23.61 -7.07 1.62
C THR A 102 24.32 -8.15 0.81
N ARG A 103 24.48 -9.33 1.39
CA ARG A 103 25.10 -10.47 0.71
C ARG A 103 24.24 -11.00 -0.45
N ALA A 104 22.94 -11.13 -0.25
CA ALA A 104 22.01 -11.59 -1.27
C ALA A 104 22.04 -10.69 -2.50
N THR A 105 21.96 -9.37 -2.30
CA THR A 105 22.01 -8.35 -3.35
C THR A 105 23.30 -8.44 -4.16
N ALA A 106 24.46 -8.52 -3.50
CA ALA A 106 25.75 -8.68 -4.17
C ALA A 106 25.83 -9.97 -5.01
N LEU A 107 25.29 -11.08 -4.51
CA LEU A 107 25.27 -12.36 -5.23
C LEU A 107 24.30 -12.34 -6.43
N TYR A 108 23.13 -11.73 -6.29
CA TYR A 108 22.18 -11.53 -7.39
C TYR A 108 22.77 -10.65 -8.48
N GLY A 109 23.47 -9.54 -8.14
CA GLY A 109 24.16 -8.69 -9.10
C GLY A 109 25.18 -9.47 -9.93
N ARG A 110 26.04 -10.25 -9.27
CA ARG A 110 27.02 -11.12 -9.94
C ARG A 110 26.36 -12.19 -10.82
N ALA A 111 25.28 -12.80 -10.38
CA ALA A 111 24.53 -13.78 -11.15
C ALA A 111 23.90 -13.13 -12.39
N ARG A 112 23.31 -11.93 -12.25
CA ARG A 112 22.75 -11.11 -13.34
C ARG A 112 23.80 -10.89 -14.43
N ASP A 113 24.97 -10.41 -14.06
CA ASP A 113 26.04 -10.08 -15.01
C ASP A 113 26.52 -11.31 -15.80
N LEU A 114 26.64 -12.46 -15.13
CA LEU A 114 26.97 -13.72 -15.80
C LEU A 114 25.82 -14.22 -16.70
N TYR A 115 24.56 -14.04 -16.32
CA TYR A 115 23.42 -14.37 -17.18
C TYR A 115 23.38 -13.47 -18.42
N LEU A 116 23.70 -12.18 -18.30
CA LEU A 116 23.81 -11.27 -19.44
C LEU A 116 24.93 -11.69 -20.39
N GLN A 117 26.11 -12.07 -19.86
CA GLN A 117 27.21 -12.61 -20.66
C GLN A 117 26.84 -13.91 -21.37
N ALA A 118 25.95 -14.73 -20.78
CA ALA A 118 25.46 -15.97 -21.36
C ALA A 118 24.24 -15.80 -22.28
N GLY A 119 23.75 -14.56 -22.51
CA GLY A 119 22.54 -14.26 -23.28
C GLY A 119 21.23 -14.68 -22.60
N ALA A 120 21.26 -15.01 -21.31
CA ALA A 120 20.10 -15.51 -20.55
C ALA A 120 19.31 -14.34 -19.90
N THR A 121 18.77 -13.42 -20.71
CA THR A 121 18.15 -12.16 -20.31
C THR A 121 17.01 -12.34 -19.29
N LEU A 122 16.13 -13.34 -19.46
CA LEU A 122 15.03 -13.59 -18.50
C LEU A 122 15.54 -13.97 -17.10
N ARG A 123 16.66 -14.71 -17.03
CA ARG A 123 17.27 -15.08 -15.74
C ARG A 123 17.97 -13.88 -15.10
N ALA A 124 18.61 -13.02 -15.91
CA ALA A 124 19.19 -11.76 -15.45
C ALA A 124 18.10 -10.84 -14.87
N ARG A 125 16.98 -10.69 -15.58
CA ARG A 125 15.82 -9.92 -15.09
C ARG A 125 15.26 -10.46 -13.75
N ALA A 126 15.21 -11.79 -13.59
CA ALA A 126 14.78 -12.39 -12.34
C ALA A 126 15.74 -12.10 -11.15
N CYS A 127 17.04 -11.91 -11.41
CA CYS A 127 17.97 -11.46 -10.39
C CYS A 127 17.74 -9.99 -10.04
N LEU A 128 17.50 -9.14 -11.03
CA LEU A 128 17.18 -7.73 -10.83
C LEU A 128 15.88 -7.56 -10.02
N THR A 129 14.82 -8.33 -10.34
CA THR A 129 13.58 -8.34 -9.55
C THR A 129 13.84 -8.71 -8.09
N ALA A 130 14.67 -9.73 -7.83
CA ALA A 130 15.00 -10.13 -6.47
C ALA A 130 15.76 -9.04 -5.69
N THR A 131 16.67 -8.29 -6.33
CA THR A 131 17.33 -7.14 -5.68
C THR A 131 16.35 -6.01 -5.40
N GLN A 132 15.39 -5.75 -6.29
CA GLN A 132 14.32 -4.78 -6.06
C GLN A 132 13.41 -5.20 -4.89
N ASP A 133 13.07 -6.48 -4.79
CA ASP A 133 12.29 -7.02 -3.69
C ASP A 133 13.00 -6.84 -2.33
N ILE A 134 14.28 -7.15 -2.27
CA ILE A 134 15.11 -6.92 -1.08
C ILE A 134 15.15 -5.43 -0.72
N PHE A 135 15.30 -4.57 -1.72
CA PHE A 135 15.30 -3.11 -1.50
C PHE A 135 13.97 -2.65 -0.89
N LEU A 136 12.83 -3.09 -1.41
CA LEU A 136 11.50 -2.74 -0.89
C LEU A 136 11.33 -3.18 0.57
N ILE A 137 11.80 -4.38 0.91
CA ILE A 137 11.75 -4.89 2.29
C ILE A 137 12.68 -4.08 3.21
N ALA A 138 13.92 -3.87 2.79
CA ALA A 138 14.91 -3.17 3.61
C ALA A 138 14.55 -1.69 3.81
N SER A 139 14.01 -1.00 2.78
CA SER A 139 13.55 0.38 2.90
C SER A 139 12.32 0.53 3.80
N THR A 140 11.45 -0.48 3.85
CA THR A 140 10.31 -0.50 4.77
C THR A 140 10.77 -0.62 6.23
N TYR A 141 11.72 -1.51 6.50
CA TYR A 141 12.31 -1.70 7.82
C TYR A 141 13.72 -1.10 7.85
N SER A 142 13.80 0.23 7.79
CA SER A 142 15.06 0.95 7.63
C SER A 142 15.65 1.47 8.95
N ALA A 143 14.81 1.82 9.93
CA ALA A 143 15.26 2.45 11.16
C ALA A 143 15.91 1.45 12.12
N THR A 144 17.13 1.74 12.58
CA THR A 144 17.77 1.03 13.68
C THR A 144 17.08 1.33 15.01
N GLN A 145 17.41 0.57 16.06
CA GLN A 145 16.87 0.82 17.39
C GLN A 145 17.20 2.23 17.91
N ALA A 146 18.42 2.73 17.66
CA ALA A 146 18.82 4.07 18.09
C ALA A 146 18.01 5.15 17.37
N GLU A 147 17.92 5.09 16.04
CA GLU A 147 17.13 6.02 15.23
C GLU A 147 15.65 5.98 15.59
N MET A 148 15.10 4.80 15.89
CA MET A 148 13.71 4.68 16.32
C MET A 148 13.47 5.28 17.71
N LEU A 149 14.41 5.14 18.66
CA LEU A 149 14.33 5.78 19.97
C LEU A 149 14.40 7.31 19.86
N ASP A 150 15.22 7.83 18.95
CA ASP A 150 15.29 9.26 18.66
C ASP A 150 13.98 9.77 18.05
N ALA A 151 13.42 9.06 17.07
CA ALA A 151 12.11 9.38 16.48
C ALA A 151 10.98 9.37 17.53
N LEU A 152 10.98 8.37 18.43
CA LEU A 152 10.03 8.31 19.54
C LEU A 152 10.24 9.46 20.55
N ALA A 153 11.47 9.93 20.73
CA ALA A 153 11.75 11.07 21.61
C ALA A 153 11.24 12.38 21.01
N GLU A 154 11.33 12.51 19.69
CA GLU A 154 10.80 13.68 18.96
C GLU A 154 9.27 13.72 19.01
N VAL A 155 8.60 12.61 18.70
CA VAL A 155 7.12 12.54 18.66
C VAL A 155 6.50 12.56 20.06
N TYR A 156 7.17 11.94 21.06
CA TYR A 156 6.66 11.80 22.43
C TYR A 156 7.64 12.37 23.49
N PRO A 157 7.95 13.69 23.44
CA PRO A 157 8.96 14.27 24.33
C PRO A 157 8.57 14.20 25.82
N GLY A 158 7.27 14.19 26.14
CA GLY A 158 6.75 14.09 27.50
C GLY A 158 6.77 12.66 28.10
N VAL A 159 7.08 11.63 27.30
CA VAL A 159 7.08 10.24 27.75
C VAL A 159 8.47 9.85 28.24
N PRO A 160 8.64 9.19 29.41
CA PRO A 160 9.95 8.76 29.91
C PRO A 160 10.68 7.83 28.92
N ALA A 161 12.01 7.98 28.82
CA ALA A 161 12.84 7.20 27.88
C ALA A 161 12.68 5.68 28.06
N GLY A 162 12.58 5.19 29.30
CA GLY A 162 12.37 3.77 29.59
C GLY A 162 11.02 3.25 29.06
N GLN A 163 9.97 4.07 29.10
CA GLN A 163 8.65 3.71 28.54
C GLN A 163 8.73 3.70 27.01
N ARG A 164 9.34 4.71 26.37
CA ARG A 164 9.55 4.71 24.91
C ARG A 164 10.33 3.48 24.46
N ALA A 165 11.38 3.09 25.20
CA ALA A 165 12.14 1.88 24.91
C ALA A 165 11.30 0.60 25.01
N SER A 166 10.40 0.50 26.01
CA SER A 166 9.51 -0.67 26.15
C SER A 166 8.53 -0.85 25.02
N TRP A 167 8.15 0.23 24.32
CA TRP A 167 7.28 0.15 23.13
C TRP A 167 7.93 -0.62 21.98
N LEU A 168 9.26 -0.61 21.88
CA LEU A 168 9.97 -1.37 20.84
C LEU A 168 9.90 -2.88 21.03
N ASP A 169 9.57 -3.35 22.24
CA ASP A 169 9.41 -4.76 22.56
C ASP A 169 7.97 -5.27 22.44
N LEU A 170 7.00 -4.39 22.19
CA LEU A 170 5.61 -4.80 22.02
C LEU A 170 5.47 -5.79 20.85
N PRO A 171 4.61 -6.81 20.97
CA PRO A 171 4.31 -7.73 19.86
C PRO A 171 3.73 -7.02 18.63
N SER A 172 3.06 -5.88 18.83
CA SER A 172 2.48 -5.05 17.78
C SER A 172 3.48 -4.13 17.09
N THR A 173 4.70 -3.99 17.59
CA THR A 173 5.72 -3.14 16.97
C THR A 173 6.36 -3.88 15.80
N GLU A 174 6.16 -3.34 14.60
CA GLU A 174 6.67 -3.91 13.37
C GLU A 174 8.19 -3.79 13.30
N ARG A 175 8.85 -4.93 13.29
CA ARG A 175 10.31 -5.03 13.22
C ARG A 175 10.76 -6.25 12.45
N MET A 176 11.91 -6.17 11.84
CA MET A 176 12.56 -7.26 11.12
C MET A 176 14.05 -7.29 11.46
N ARG A 177 14.61 -8.50 11.63
CA ARG A 177 16.06 -8.64 11.72
C ARG A 177 16.63 -8.96 10.34
N TRP A 178 17.54 -8.11 9.84
CA TRP A 178 18.30 -8.41 8.64
C TRP A 178 19.76 -7.96 8.80
N ASP A 179 20.68 -8.63 8.14
CA ASP A 179 22.15 -8.48 8.29
C ASP A 179 22.61 -8.47 9.77
N GLY A 180 21.92 -9.24 10.62
CA GLY A 180 22.22 -9.36 12.05
C GLY A 180 21.66 -8.25 12.94
N VAL A 181 21.12 -7.16 12.37
CA VAL A 181 20.59 -6.00 13.10
C VAL A 181 19.05 -6.03 13.09
N VAL A 182 18.43 -5.62 14.20
CA VAL A 182 16.98 -5.40 14.25
C VAL A 182 16.67 -4.02 13.69
N HIS A 183 15.76 -3.99 12.72
CA HIS A 183 15.26 -2.76 12.11
C HIS A 183 13.76 -2.64 12.34
N TYR A 184 13.28 -1.42 12.39
CA TYR A 184 11.90 -1.08 12.68
C TYR A 184 11.25 -0.42 11.46
N PHE A 185 9.94 -0.60 11.34
CA PHE A 185 9.13 0.12 10.37
C PHE A 185 9.12 1.62 10.70
N SER A 186 9.32 2.48 9.71
CA SER A 186 9.44 3.93 9.90
C SER A 186 8.25 4.56 10.64
N ASP A 187 7.05 4.00 10.44
CA ASP A 187 5.81 4.56 10.95
C ASP A 187 5.43 4.06 12.35
N VAL A 188 6.31 3.33 13.04
CA VAL A 188 6.08 2.88 14.42
C VAL A 188 5.64 4.01 15.35
N PRO A 189 6.25 5.23 15.34
CA PRO A 189 5.80 6.30 16.22
C PRO A 189 4.34 6.70 15.96
N THR A 190 3.94 6.85 14.72
CA THR A 190 2.56 7.19 14.33
C THR A 190 1.59 6.05 14.65
N ASN A 191 2.00 4.81 14.39
CA ASN A 191 1.19 3.62 14.65
C ASN A 191 0.90 3.41 16.14
N LEU A 192 1.80 3.79 17.03
CA LEU A 192 1.54 3.75 18.47
C LEU A 192 0.36 4.63 18.85
N ALA A 193 0.28 5.87 18.31
CA ALA A 193 -0.85 6.76 18.55
C ALA A 193 -2.15 6.20 17.94
N TYR A 194 -2.13 5.70 16.72
CA TYR A 194 -3.32 5.13 16.08
C TYR A 194 -3.87 3.90 16.82
N ARG A 195 -3.02 3.14 17.49
CA ARG A 195 -3.41 1.93 18.24
C ARG A 195 -3.74 2.18 19.70
N ASP A 196 -3.59 3.41 20.17
CA ASP A 196 -3.90 3.84 21.54
C ASP A 196 -4.56 5.21 21.51
N VAL A 197 -5.90 5.25 21.62
CA VAL A 197 -6.68 6.49 21.59
C VAL A 197 -6.21 7.48 22.66
N ALA A 198 -5.84 7.01 23.85
CA ALA A 198 -5.36 7.88 24.91
C ALA A 198 -4.02 8.52 24.53
N LEU A 199 -3.11 7.75 23.90
CA LEU A 199 -1.86 8.25 23.39
C LEU A 199 -2.08 9.22 22.20
N PHE A 200 -3.00 8.91 21.30
CA PHE A 200 -3.39 9.80 20.21
C PHE A 200 -3.85 11.17 20.72
N GLN A 201 -4.70 11.18 21.75
CA GLN A 201 -5.22 12.40 22.37
C GLN A 201 -4.15 13.24 23.07
N THR A 202 -2.96 12.70 23.33
CA THR A 202 -1.80 13.49 23.77
C THR A 202 -1.08 14.22 22.63
N GLN A 203 -1.50 14.01 21.36
CA GLN A 203 -0.88 14.60 20.16
C GLN A 203 -1.77 15.73 19.60
N PRO A 204 -1.57 17.01 20.00
CA PRO A 204 -2.51 18.10 19.65
C PRO A 204 -2.70 18.27 18.14
N ALA A 205 -1.64 18.12 17.35
CA ALA A 205 -1.72 18.25 15.88
C ALA A 205 -2.58 17.14 15.26
N MET A 206 -2.47 15.90 15.71
CA MET A 206 -3.29 14.80 15.22
C MET A 206 -4.75 14.97 15.62
N VAL A 207 -5.00 15.38 16.86
CA VAL A 207 -6.36 15.65 17.36
C VAL A 207 -7.00 16.80 16.56
N SER A 208 -6.28 17.90 16.32
CA SER A 208 -6.79 19.04 15.54
C SER A 208 -7.14 18.62 14.10
N ALA A 209 -6.24 17.89 13.44
CA ALA A 209 -6.49 17.42 12.08
C ALA A 209 -7.71 16.48 11.98
N TYR A 210 -7.87 15.59 12.94
CA TYR A 210 -9.02 14.69 12.99
C TYR A 210 -10.32 15.43 13.33
N ALA A 211 -10.27 16.43 14.22
CA ALA A 211 -11.42 17.26 14.55
C ALA A 211 -11.91 18.05 13.32
N GLU A 212 -11.01 18.65 12.55
CA GLU A 212 -11.37 19.36 11.31
C GLU A 212 -12.01 18.41 10.27
N ILE A 213 -11.46 17.20 10.12
CA ILE A 213 -12.05 16.18 9.23
C ILE A 213 -13.42 15.76 9.77
N TYR A 214 -13.54 15.47 11.06
CA TYR A 214 -14.79 15.06 11.69
C TYR A 214 -15.89 16.12 11.51
N GLU A 215 -15.61 17.39 11.82
CA GLU A 215 -16.58 18.48 11.68
C GLU A 215 -17.10 18.60 10.25
N LYS A 216 -16.19 18.52 9.27
CA LYS A 216 -16.56 18.55 7.85
C LYS A 216 -17.45 17.35 7.48
N LEU A 217 -17.07 16.15 7.86
CA LEU A 217 -17.77 14.92 7.50
C LEU A 217 -19.09 14.72 8.26
N ALA A 218 -19.17 15.12 9.54
CA ALA A 218 -20.40 15.08 10.31
C ALA A 218 -21.51 15.97 9.72
N SER A 219 -21.14 17.03 8.99
CA SER A 219 -22.12 17.88 8.31
C SER A 219 -22.96 17.16 7.25
N TYR A 220 -22.43 16.05 6.67
CA TYR A 220 -23.16 15.24 5.69
C TYR A 220 -24.32 14.46 6.29
N GLU A 221 -24.28 14.13 7.58
CA GLU A 221 -25.36 13.42 8.25
C GLU A 221 -26.67 14.20 8.17
N ALA A 222 -26.62 15.54 8.29
CA ALA A 222 -27.80 16.39 8.12
C ALA A 222 -28.40 16.32 6.71
N GLY A 223 -27.57 16.12 5.68
CA GLY A 223 -27.98 15.96 4.28
C GLY A 223 -28.80 14.68 4.05
N ALA A 224 -28.61 13.65 4.83
CA ALA A 224 -29.31 12.36 4.71
C ALA A 224 -30.85 12.50 4.84
N ALA A 225 -31.32 13.48 5.59
CA ALA A 225 -32.76 13.72 5.78
C ALA A 225 -33.47 14.19 4.50
N ALA A 226 -32.76 14.89 3.60
CA ALA A 226 -33.31 15.48 2.40
C ALA A 226 -33.39 14.51 1.20
N VAL A 227 -32.71 13.36 1.25
CA VAL A 227 -32.60 12.42 0.14
C VAL A 227 -33.72 11.37 0.20
N ARG A 228 -34.31 11.09 -0.99
CA ARG A 228 -35.38 10.11 -1.13
C ARG A 228 -34.80 8.69 -1.28
N PRO A 229 -35.45 7.65 -0.73
CA PRO A 229 -34.94 6.26 -0.79
C PRO A 229 -34.58 5.76 -2.18
N TRP A 230 -35.29 6.21 -3.23
CA TRP A 230 -35.07 5.82 -4.64
C TRP A 230 -34.10 6.76 -5.39
N GLN A 231 -33.58 7.80 -4.74
CA GLN A 231 -32.60 8.74 -5.27
C GLN A 231 -31.49 8.90 -4.23
N PRO A 232 -30.59 7.90 -4.09
CA PRO A 232 -29.59 7.92 -3.01
C PRO A 232 -28.47 8.94 -3.23
N TYR A 233 -28.38 9.56 -4.42
CA TYR A 233 -27.33 10.54 -4.73
C TYR A 233 -27.83 11.96 -4.50
N ALA A 234 -27.05 12.76 -3.79
CA ALA A 234 -27.24 14.19 -3.66
C ALA A 234 -26.88 14.94 -4.97
N LYS A 235 -27.06 16.27 -4.96
CA LYS A 235 -26.53 17.08 -6.04
C LYS A 235 -24.99 16.96 -6.06
N PRO A 236 -24.38 16.63 -7.22
CA PRO A 236 -22.93 16.48 -7.29
C PRO A 236 -22.18 17.79 -7.00
N ALA A 237 -21.05 17.67 -6.34
CA ALA A 237 -20.02 18.70 -6.28
C ALA A 237 -19.07 18.54 -7.48
N SER A 238 -18.57 19.67 -7.99
CA SER A 238 -17.61 19.71 -9.10
C SER A 238 -16.20 19.90 -8.57
N TYR A 239 -15.26 19.17 -9.14
CA TYR A 239 -13.84 19.21 -8.77
C TYR A 239 -12.98 19.47 -9.99
N ASP A 240 -11.92 20.25 -9.80
CA ASP A 240 -10.97 20.62 -10.83
C ASP A 240 -9.55 20.58 -10.24
N PHE A 241 -8.73 19.70 -10.77
CA PHE A 241 -7.38 19.45 -10.27
C PHE A 241 -6.35 19.49 -11.38
N LYS A 242 -5.14 19.88 -11.02
CA LYS A 242 -3.94 19.64 -11.80
C LYS A 242 -3.09 18.55 -11.13
N GLN A 243 -2.77 17.53 -11.89
CA GLN A 243 -1.82 16.50 -11.46
C GLN A 243 -0.45 16.77 -12.09
N THR A 244 0.61 16.66 -11.30
CA THR A 244 1.99 16.94 -11.73
C THR A 244 2.93 15.85 -11.24
N LEU A 245 3.74 15.28 -12.14
CA LEU A 245 4.88 14.43 -11.82
C LEU A 245 6.16 15.13 -12.29
N ALA A 246 7.15 15.26 -11.41
CA ALA A 246 8.47 15.76 -11.74
C ALA A 246 9.53 14.76 -11.25
N VAL A 247 10.34 14.24 -12.17
CA VAL A 247 11.42 13.30 -11.87
C VAL A 247 12.73 13.85 -12.43
N PRO A 248 13.73 14.17 -11.60
CA PRO A 248 15.05 14.58 -12.05
C PRO A 248 15.71 13.53 -12.96
N ARG A 249 16.37 13.99 -14.02
CA ARG A 249 16.98 13.09 -15.02
C ARG A 249 18.02 12.15 -14.41
N ASP A 250 18.74 12.62 -13.41
CA ASP A 250 19.78 11.86 -12.71
C ASP A 250 19.25 10.74 -11.81
N GLN A 251 17.94 10.75 -11.50
CA GLN A 251 17.25 9.66 -10.79
C GLN A 251 16.73 8.57 -11.73
N LEU A 252 16.83 8.76 -13.03
CA LEU A 252 16.38 7.82 -14.04
C LEU A 252 17.56 7.11 -14.71
N PRO A 253 17.40 5.83 -15.12
CA PRO A 253 18.43 5.13 -15.89
C PRO A 253 18.84 5.88 -17.16
N ALA A 254 20.07 5.64 -17.60
CA ALA A 254 20.57 6.25 -18.83
C ALA A 254 19.82 5.76 -20.08
N SER A 255 19.29 4.53 -20.03
CA SER A 255 18.61 3.89 -21.17
C SER A 255 17.48 2.97 -20.72
N GLY A 256 16.65 2.58 -21.69
CA GLY A 256 15.47 1.74 -21.50
C GLY A 256 14.18 2.49 -21.78
N ASP A 257 13.06 1.79 -21.65
CA ASP A 257 11.72 2.37 -21.77
C ASP A 257 11.07 2.43 -20.39
N LEU A 258 10.86 3.65 -19.89
CA LEU A 258 10.11 3.89 -18.66
C LEU A 258 8.61 3.92 -19.01
N ARG A 259 7.86 2.97 -18.52
CA ARG A 259 6.41 2.90 -18.69
C ARG A 259 5.73 3.37 -17.42
N ILE A 260 4.85 4.35 -17.53
CA ILE A 260 4.15 4.99 -16.42
C ILE A 260 2.65 4.85 -16.63
N TRP A 261 1.93 4.46 -15.58
CA TRP A 261 0.48 4.46 -15.50
C TRP A 261 0.06 5.44 -14.40
N PHE A 262 -0.54 6.55 -14.81
CA PHE A 262 -1.09 7.52 -13.87
C PHE A 262 -2.51 7.12 -13.50
N PRO A 263 -2.90 7.21 -12.22
CA PRO A 263 -4.26 6.99 -11.80
C PRO A 263 -5.18 8.11 -12.31
N LEU A 264 -6.31 7.74 -12.90
CA LEU A 264 -7.35 8.66 -13.36
C LEU A 264 -8.68 8.32 -12.73
N PRO A 265 -9.55 9.30 -12.45
CA PRO A 265 -10.93 9.06 -12.07
C PRO A 265 -11.68 8.26 -13.14
N ILE A 266 -12.64 7.42 -12.71
CA ILE A 266 -13.54 6.67 -13.58
C ILE A 266 -14.98 7.14 -13.45
N GLU A 267 -15.78 6.94 -14.49
CA GLU A 267 -17.24 7.13 -14.40
C GLU A 267 -17.87 5.93 -13.71
N VAL A 268 -18.43 6.14 -12.51
CA VAL A 268 -19.01 5.07 -11.69
C VAL A 268 -19.98 5.63 -10.65
N GLY A 269 -21.21 5.09 -10.61
CA GLY A 269 -22.18 5.41 -9.54
C GLY A 269 -22.32 6.91 -9.23
N PRO A 270 -21.73 7.38 -8.12
CA PRO A 270 -21.81 8.78 -7.72
C PRO A 270 -20.90 9.73 -8.52
N GLN A 271 -19.96 9.21 -9.31
CA GLN A 271 -18.93 9.98 -10.02
C GLN A 271 -19.16 9.96 -11.53
N GLY A 272 -19.14 11.15 -12.13
CA GLY A 272 -19.34 11.33 -13.57
C GLY A 272 -18.74 12.62 -14.10
N ASN A 273 -19.01 12.92 -15.36
CA ASN A 273 -18.48 14.08 -16.08
C ASN A 273 -16.94 14.19 -16.02
N VAL A 274 -16.27 13.03 -16.03
CA VAL A 274 -14.79 12.95 -15.97
C VAL A 274 -14.19 13.47 -17.26
N ARG A 275 -13.31 14.46 -17.14
CA ARG A 275 -12.56 15.05 -18.26
C ARG A 275 -11.10 15.17 -17.91
N ILE A 276 -10.26 14.70 -18.82
CA ILE A 276 -8.81 14.83 -18.75
C ILE A 276 -8.37 15.76 -19.87
N SER A 277 -7.62 16.82 -19.55
CA SER A 277 -7.16 17.81 -20.52
C SER A 277 -5.75 18.28 -20.21
N ASP A 278 -5.22 19.14 -21.08
CA ASP A 278 -3.93 19.86 -20.93
C ASP A 278 -2.75 18.92 -20.62
N ILE A 279 -2.78 17.71 -21.19
CA ILE A 279 -1.74 16.70 -20.98
C ILE A 279 -0.41 17.17 -21.62
N THR A 280 0.64 17.24 -20.80
CA THR A 280 1.98 17.64 -21.24
C THR A 280 3.02 16.71 -20.61
N PRO A 281 3.99 16.16 -21.38
CA PRO A 281 4.12 16.26 -22.84
C PRO A 281 3.19 15.29 -23.58
N THR A 282 2.66 15.68 -24.73
CA THR A 282 1.86 14.79 -25.59
C THR A 282 2.72 13.79 -26.38
N THR A 283 4.02 14.03 -26.46
CA THR A 283 4.99 13.20 -27.22
C THR A 283 4.97 11.73 -26.81
N TYR A 284 4.69 11.44 -25.54
CA TYR A 284 4.67 10.08 -24.98
C TYR A 284 3.29 9.43 -24.96
N LEU A 285 2.24 10.11 -25.39
CA LEU A 285 0.91 9.52 -25.49
C LEU A 285 0.87 8.49 -26.63
N ARG A 286 0.44 7.27 -26.31
CA ARG A 286 0.29 6.18 -27.28
C ARG A 286 -1.11 5.64 -27.35
N TYR A 287 -1.90 5.81 -26.28
CA TYR A 287 -3.27 5.34 -26.14
C TYR A 287 -4.11 6.47 -25.56
N PRO A 288 -5.41 6.51 -25.90
CA PRO A 288 -6.31 7.40 -25.19
C PRO A 288 -6.38 7.01 -23.70
N GLU A 289 -6.67 7.98 -22.86
CA GLU A 289 -6.94 7.77 -21.44
C GLU A 289 -8.12 6.82 -21.25
N SER A 290 -8.07 6.01 -20.20
CA SER A 290 -9.12 5.07 -19.86
C SER A 290 -9.86 5.54 -18.61
N THR A 291 -11.05 6.08 -18.77
CA THR A 291 -11.92 6.54 -17.67
C THR A 291 -13.25 5.77 -17.57
N SER A 292 -13.55 4.92 -18.54
CA SER A 292 -14.81 4.15 -18.63
C SER A 292 -14.64 2.66 -18.27
N GLN A 293 -13.50 2.26 -17.79
CA GLN A 293 -13.16 0.89 -17.39
C GLN A 293 -13.36 0.67 -15.88
N ASP A 294 -12.99 -0.49 -15.38
CA ASP A 294 -12.99 -0.77 -13.93
C ASP A 294 -11.81 -0.12 -13.19
N ILE A 295 -10.82 0.38 -13.93
CA ILE A 295 -9.68 1.16 -13.46
C ILE A 295 -9.39 2.30 -14.44
N GLY A 296 -9.19 3.52 -13.93
CA GLY A 296 -8.85 4.69 -14.72
C GLY A 296 -7.34 4.89 -14.82
N LEU A 297 -6.82 5.00 -16.04
CA LEU A 297 -5.38 5.08 -16.27
C LEU A 297 -5.03 5.99 -17.46
N LEU A 298 -3.96 6.79 -17.29
CA LEU A 298 -3.22 7.42 -18.38
C LEU A 298 -1.88 6.70 -18.52
N PHE A 299 -1.60 6.13 -19.68
CA PHE A 299 -0.38 5.39 -19.94
C PHE A 299 0.62 6.19 -20.77
N MET A 300 1.87 6.30 -20.29
CA MET A 300 2.97 6.99 -20.97
C MET A 300 4.22 6.11 -21.01
N PRO A 301 4.62 5.58 -22.19
CA PRO A 301 5.94 5.00 -22.41
C PRO A 301 6.94 6.12 -22.75
N VAL A 302 7.97 6.27 -21.93
CA VAL A 302 9.02 7.30 -22.08
C VAL A 302 10.34 6.62 -22.48
N PRO A 303 10.81 6.79 -23.72
CA PRO A 303 12.13 6.31 -24.15
C PRO A 303 13.23 7.12 -23.48
N LEU A 304 13.91 6.56 -22.49
CA LEU A 304 14.89 7.29 -21.66
C LEU A 304 16.09 7.83 -22.44
N LYS A 305 16.44 7.22 -23.57
CA LYS A 305 17.49 7.72 -24.47
C LYS A 305 17.15 9.04 -25.14
N GLU A 306 15.85 9.33 -25.30
CA GLU A 306 15.35 10.55 -25.94
C GLU A 306 15.12 11.67 -24.91
N LEU A 307 15.13 11.32 -23.63
CA LEU A 307 14.91 12.27 -22.55
C LEU A 307 16.19 13.05 -22.23
N THR A 308 16.23 14.33 -22.60
CA THR A 308 17.40 15.22 -22.47
C THR A 308 17.46 16.02 -21.17
N GLY A 309 16.39 16.05 -20.40
CA GLY A 309 16.26 16.76 -19.13
C GLY A 309 15.33 16.02 -18.18
N ASP A 310 14.87 16.70 -17.14
CA ASP A 310 13.92 16.14 -16.18
C ASP A 310 12.62 15.71 -16.83
N LEU A 311 12.04 14.63 -16.34
CA LEU A 311 10.72 14.18 -16.77
C LEU A 311 9.65 14.96 -16.01
N ASN A 312 8.97 15.86 -16.72
CA ASN A 312 7.85 16.61 -16.19
C ASN A 312 6.57 16.21 -16.93
N VAL A 313 5.58 15.72 -16.20
CA VAL A 313 4.25 15.37 -16.73
C VAL A 313 3.21 16.15 -15.98
N THR A 314 2.31 16.82 -16.70
CA THR A 314 1.17 17.52 -16.10
C THR A 314 -0.09 17.25 -16.89
N PHE A 315 -1.23 17.22 -16.21
CA PHE A 315 -2.55 17.20 -16.84
C PHE A 315 -3.62 17.70 -15.88
N ARG A 316 -4.75 18.14 -16.45
CA ARG A 316 -5.91 18.61 -15.71
C ARG A 316 -6.96 17.50 -15.62
N VAL A 317 -7.57 17.40 -14.45
CA VAL A 317 -8.61 16.42 -14.14
C VAL A 317 -9.84 17.14 -13.61
N GLN A 318 -10.96 17.03 -14.33
CA GLN A 318 -12.25 17.58 -13.92
C GLN A 318 -13.25 16.44 -13.75
N LEU A 319 -14.09 16.53 -12.72
CA LEU A 319 -15.13 15.54 -12.46
C LEU A 319 -16.25 16.13 -11.58
N GLU A 320 -17.35 15.39 -11.51
CA GLU A 320 -18.40 15.60 -10.52
C GLU A 320 -18.54 14.37 -9.65
N HIS A 321 -18.75 14.57 -8.34
CA HIS A 321 -19.01 13.49 -7.39
C HIS A 321 -20.18 13.87 -6.47
N ALA A 322 -21.09 12.92 -6.24
CA ALA A 322 -22.26 13.10 -5.39
C ALA A 322 -22.10 12.37 -4.06
N ALA A 323 -22.48 13.00 -2.96
CA ALA A 323 -22.67 12.30 -1.70
C ALA A 323 -23.76 11.23 -1.84
N GLN A 324 -23.63 10.14 -1.11
CA GLN A 324 -24.46 8.95 -1.20
C GLN A 324 -25.22 8.72 0.10
N TYR A 325 -26.51 8.39 0.03
CA TYR A 325 -27.37 8.16 1.19
C TYR A 325 -28.37 7.03 0.90
N PHE A 326 -27.92 5.79 1.08
CA PHE A 326 -28.78 4.62 0.88
C PHE A 326 -29.61 4.34 2.12
N LYS A 327 -30.91 4.51 2.03
CA LYS A 327 -31.89 4.14 3.06
C LYS A 327 -32.36 2.70 2.81
N VAL A 328 -31.54 1.74 3.23
CA VAL A 328 -31.86 0.32 3.02
C VAL A 328 -32.91 -0.16 4.01
N ASP A 329 -34.03 -0.62 3.46
CA ASP A 329 -35.02 -1.40 4.21
C ASP A 329 -34.66 -2.89 4.08
N PRO A 330 -34.29 -3.58 5.16
CA PRO A 330 -33.90 -4.98 5.10
C PRO A 330 -34.96 -5.89 4.46
N ASP A 331 -36.24 -5.60 4.66
CA ASP A 331 -37.34 -6.42 4.14
C ASP A 331 -37.49 -6.30 2.61
N LEU A 332 -36.92 -5.26 2.02
CA LEU A 332 -36.94 -5.02 0.57
C LEU A 332 -35.69 -5.54 -0.14
N VAL A 333 -34.71 -6.08 0.59
CA VAL A 333 -33.51 -6.66 -0.03
C VAL A 333 -33.88 -7.97 -0.73
N GLY A 334 -33.65 -8.02 -2.05
CA GLY A 334 -33.95 -9.19 -2.88
C GLY A 334 -33.01 -10.37 -2.65
N ARG A 335 -33.25 -11.43 -3.41
CA ARG A 335 -32.35 -12.61 -3.40
C ARG A 335 -31.26 -12.45 -4.47
N TYR A 336 -30.07 -12.95 -4.17
CA TYR A 336 -28.99 -13.00 -5.14
C TYR A 336 -29.27 -14.03 -6.25
N ASP A 337 -29.00 -13.64 -7.50
CA ASP A 337 -28.76 -14.60 -8.56
C ASP A 337 -27.30 -15.10 -8.45
N THR A 338 -27.15 -16.26 -7.81
CA THR A 338 -25.83 -16.87 -7.58
C THR A 338 -25.19 -17.39 -8.88
N SER A 339 -25.94 -17.44 -9.99
CA SER A 339 -25.41 -17.80 -11.31
C SER A 339 -24.87 -16.60 -12.09
N SER A 340 -25.12 -15.38 -11.64
CA SER A 340 -24.64 -14.17 -12.30
C SER A 340 -23.11 -14.03 -12.26
N ALA A 341 -22.57 -13.35 -13.27
CA ALA A 341 -21.13 -13.05 -13.30
C ALA A 341 -20.71 -12.14 -12.12
N LEU A 342 -21.56 -11.16 -11.78
CA LEU A 342 -21.36 -10.26 -10.65
C LEU A 342 -21.21 -11.06 -9.34
N TYR A 343 -22.16 -11.95 -9.06
CA TYR A 343 -22.12 -12.73 -7.83
C TYR A 343 -20.83 -13.56 -7.73
N ARG A 344 -20.50 -14.30 -8.81
CA ARG A 344 -19.29 -15.14 -8.84
C ARG A 344 -18.01 -14.33 -8.69
N GLN A 345 -17.91 -13.18 -9.34
CA GLN A 345 -16.73 -12.30 -9.27
C GLN A 345 -16.54 -11.76 -7.85
N TYR A 346 -17.59 -11.17 -7.29
CA TYR A 346 -17.49 -10.43 -6.03
C TYR A 346 -17.76 -11.25 -4.76
N THR A 347 -17.91 -12.58 -4.90
CA THR A 347 -17.83 -13.54 -3.79
C THR A 347 -16.57 -14.41 -3.87
N ALA A 348 -15.74 -14.24 -4.91
CA ALA A 348 -14.48 -14.97 -5.06
C ALA A 348 -13.38 -14.43 -4.14
N SER A 349 -12.40 -15.29 -3.84
CA SER A 349 -11.16 -14.91 -3.19
C SER A 349 -10.19 -14.33 -4.21
N HIS A 350 -9.62 -13.15 -3.95
CA HIS A 350 -8.60 -12.51 -4.78
C HIS A 350 -7.26 -12.45 -4.07
N ALA A 351 -6.23 -11.86 -4.69
CA ALA A 351 -4.88 -11.87 -4.13
C ALA A 351 -4.82 -11.10 -2.79
N ASN A 352 -5.32 -9.87 -2.75
CA ASN A 352 -5.31 -9.02 -1.56
C ASN A 352 -6.61 -9.07 -0.75
N THR A 353 -7.76 -9.37 -1.40
CA THR A 353 -9.03 -9.71 -0.74
C THR A 353 -9.14 -11.23 -0.58
N LYS A 354 -8.18 -11.81 0.12
CA LYS A 354 -8.03 -13.28 0.25
C LYS A 354 -8.93 -13.85 1.32
N ILE A 355 -9.66 -14.92 0.97
CA ILE A 355 -10.54 -15.64 1.91
C ILE A 355 -9.83 -16.89 2.40
N THR A 356 -9.35 -16.85 3.64
CA THR A 356 -8.79 -18.05 4.30
C THR A 356 -9.88 -18.82 5.07
N PRO A 357 -9.64 -20.09 5.43
CA PRO A 357 -10.54 -20.82 6.32
C PRO A 357 -10.77 -20.10 7.66
N SER A 358 -9.77 -19.36 8.17
CA SER A 358 -9.87 -18.60 9.42
C SER A 358 -10.79 -17.38 9.27
N ILE A 359 -10.63 -16.60 8.19
CA ILE A 359 -11.52 -15.47 7.86
C ILE A 359 -12.97 -15.96 7.73
N ARG A 360 -13.19 -17.07 7.02
CA ARG A 360 -14.52 -17.68 6.85
C ARG A 360 -15.15 -18.11 8.19
N ARG A 361 -14.37 -18.70 9.09
CA ARG A 361 -14.87 -19.07 10.45
C ARG A 361 -15.25 -17.82 11.25
N THR A 362 -14.45 -16.77 11.19
CA THR A 362 -14.74 -15.52 11.86
C THR A 362 -16.02 -14.89 11.31
N ALA A 363 -16.16 -14.77 9.99
CA ALA A 363 -17.36 -14.22 9.38
C ALA A 363 -18.63 -14.97 9.77
N ARG A 364 -18.62 -16.31 9.68
CA ARG A 364 -19.76 -17.15 10.11
C ARG A 364 -20.12 -16.99 11.58
N ARG A 365 -19.12 -16.89 12.45
CA ARG A 365 -19.35 -16.66 13.89
C ARG A 365 -20.00 -15.30 14.14
N VAL A 366 -19.53 -14.24 13.47
CA VAL A 366 -20.04 -12.87 13.64
C VAL A 366 -21.45 -12.75 13.07
N VAL A 367 -21.72 -13.29 11.90
CA VAL A 367 -23.05 -13.30 11.28
C VAL A 367 -24.03 -14.15 12.10
N GLY A 368 -23.56 -15.27 12.68
CA GLY A 368 -24.42 -16.18 13.42
C GLY A 368 -25.52 -16.78 12.54
N GLY A 369 -26.77 -16.69 13.01
CA GLY A 369 -27.94 -17.18 12.29
C GLY A 369 -28.62 -16.15 11.36
N GLU A 370 -28.01 -14.99 11.13
CA GLU A 370 -28.60 -13.94 10.27
C GLU A 370 -28.61 -14.39 8.81
N THR A 371 -29.76 -14.26 8.17
CA THR A 371 -29.95 -14.64 6.76
C THR A 371 -30.16 -13.44 5.84
N ASN A 372 -30.53 -12.28 6.39
CA ASN A 372 -30.61 -11.05 5.61
C ASN A 372 -29.22 -10.52 5.30
N PRO A 373 -28.84 -10.33 4.02
CA PRO A 373 -27.48 -9.97 3.67
C PRO A 373 -27.10 -8.56 4.15
N TYR A 374 -28.02 -7.62 4.23
CA TYR A 374 -27.77 -6.28 4.78
C TYR A 374 -27.45 -6.32 6.27
N LEU A 375 -28.27 -7.01 7.05
CA LEU A 375 -28.06 -7.16 8.50
C LEU A 375 -26.81 -7.99 8.81
N ALA A 376 -26.54 -9.02 8.00
CA ALA A 376 -25.30 -9.80 8.12
C ALA A 376 -24.06 -8.93 7.84
N ALA A 377 -24.09 -8.13 6.78
CA ALA A 377 -22.99 -7.19 6.47
C ALA A 377 -22.83 -6.12 7.56
N GLN A 378 -23.92 -5.62 8.13
CA GLN A 378 -23.87 -4.66 9.24
C GLN A 378 -23.18 -5.26 10.47
N ARG A 379 -23.44 -6.54 10.81
CA ARG A 379 -22.71 -7.24 11.88
C ARG A 379 -21.21 -7.36 11.58
N LEU A 380 -20.84 -7.65 10.33
CA LEU A 380 -19.45 -7.71 9.89
C LEU A 380 -18.77 -6.35 9.96
N TYR A 381 -19.47 -5.29 9.54
CA TYR A 381 -18.99 -3.92 9.65
C TYR A 381 -18.72 -3.53 11.10
N ARG A 382 -19.71 -3.76 12.00
CA ARG A 382 -19.54 -3.51 13.45
C ARG A 382 -18.35 -4.30 13.99
N TYR A 383 -18.24 -5.57 13.62
CA TYR A 383 -17.08 -6.37 14.03
C TYR A 383 -15.75 -5.74 13.60
N VAL A 384 -15.66 -5.19 12.39
CA VAL A 384 -14.41 -4.56 11.92
C VAL A 384 -14.12 -3.31 12.75
N ILE A 385 -15.05 -2.36 12.86
CA ILE A 385 -14.82 -1.10 13.60
C ILE A 385 -14.57 -1.32 15.09
N ASP A 386 -15.16 -2.37 15.69
CA ASP A 386 -14.99 -2.67 17.12
C ASP A 386 -13.70 -3.45 17.44
N ASN A 387 -13.07 -4.11 16.45
CA ASN A 387 -11.97 -5.06 16.69
C ASN A 387 -10.71 -4.79 15.85
N VAL A 388 -10.73 -3.83 14.95
CA VAL A 388 -9.59 -3.51 14.10
C VAL A 388 -9.25 -2.03 14.27
N MET A 389 -8.01 -1.74 14.64
CA MET A 389 -7.53 -0.37 14.81
C MET A 389 -6.89 0.14 13.52
N TYR A 390 -6.93 1.44 13.31
CA TYR A 390 -6.18 2.05 12.21
C TYR A 390 -4.67 1.91 12.45
N SER A 391 -3.92 1.72 11.38
CA SER A 391 -2.45 1.66 11.44
C SER A 391 -1.88 1.72 10.04
N HIS A 392 -0.81 2.42 9.84
CA HIS A 392 -0.02 2.30 8.62
C HIS A 392 0.56 0.88 8.51
N MET A 393 0.69 0.39 7.29
CA MET A 393 1.12 -0.98 7.02
C MET A 393 2.42 -1.04 6.21
N PRO A 394 3.23 -2.09 6.38
CA PRO A 394 4.48 -2.26 5.65
C PRO A 394 4.25 -2.83 4.23
N HIS A 395 3.43 -2.16 3.39
CA HIS A 395 2.98 -2.63 2.08
C HIS A 395 4.14 -3.02 1.15
N PHE A 396 5.19 -2.17 1.09
CA PHE A 396 6.34 -2.45 0.24
C PHE A 396 7.09 -3.72 0.64
N ALA A 397 7.08 -4.09 1.93
CA ALA A 397 7.64 -5.36 2.39
C ALA A 397 6.67 -6.53 2.25
N MET A 398 5.37 -6.31 2.33
CA MET A 398 4.34 -7.35 2.18
C MET A 398 4.26 -7.85 0.74
N TYR A 399 4.32 -6.97 -0.23
CA TYR A 399 4.16 -7.29 -1.64
C TYR A 399 5.20 -8.32 -2.15
N PRO A 400 6.53 -8.16 -1.92
CA PRO A 400 7.51 -9.18 -2.30
C PRO A 400 7.28 -10.54 -1.65
N ARG A 401 6.70 -10.56 -0.44
CA ARG A 401 6.43 -11.78 0.31
C ARG A 401 5.11 -12.46 -0.09
N GLY A 402 4.30 -11.79 -0.93
CA GLY A 402 2.97 -12.28 -1.33
C GLY A 402 1.99 -12.36 -0.16
N GLU A 403 2.14 -11.49 0.83
CA GLU A 403 1.27 -11.38 1.99
C GLU A 403 0.02 -10.58 1.62
N ALA A 404 -1.15 -11.16 1.85
CA ALA A 404 -2.41 -10.55 1.46
C ALA A 404 -2.91 -9.60 2.55
N GLU A 405 -3.37 -8.40 2.16
CA GLU A 405 -3.86 -7.35 3.03
C GLU A 405 -4.96 -7.85 4.00
N SER A 406 -5.97 -8.53 3.47
CA SER A 406 -7.07 -9.07 4.29
C SER A 406 -6.61 -10.11 5.32
N VAL A 407 -5.54 -10.86 5.02
CA VAL A 407 -4.95 -11.85 5.94
C VAL A 407 -4.17 -11.14 7.03
N TYR A 408 -3.38 -10.14 6.66
CA TYR A 408 -2.62 -9.33 7.61
C TYR A 408 -3.55 -8.70 8.67
N VAL A 409 -4.62 -8.02 8.24
CA VAL A 409 -5.59 -7.42 9.17
C VAL A 409 -6.28 -8.49 10.03
N HIS A 410 -6.61 -9.64 9.43
CA HIS A 410 -7.21 -10.74 10.18
C HIS A 410 -6.32 -11.24 11.32
N GLU A 411 -5.02 -11.33 11.10
CA GLU A 411 -4.04 -11.86 12.05
C GLU A 411 -3.65 -10.81 13.10
N HIS A 412 -3.40 -9.58 12.67
CA HIS A 412 -2.85 -8.52 13.52
C HIS A 412 -3.91 -7.64 14.20
N LYS A 413 -5.13 -7.55 13.67
CA LYS A 413 -6.23 -6.69 14.15
C LYS A 413 -5.94 -5.19 14.03
N TYR A 414 -5.11 -4.82 13.08
CA TYR A 414 -4.90 -3.44 12.66
C TYR A 414 -4.54 -3.39 11.17
N GLY A 415 -4.79 -2.26 10.57
CA GLY A 415 -4.48 -1.98 9.16
C GLY A 415 -4.97 -0.61 8.74
N ASP A 416 -4.54 -0.17 7.57
CA ASP A 416 -4.99 1.10 6.99
C ASP A 416 -6.35 0.97 6.28
N CYS A 417 -6.74 2.05 5.57
CA CYS A 417 -8.03 2.13 4.91
C CYS A 417 -8.23 1.01 3.86
N GLY A 418 -7.21 0.74 3.06
CA GLY A 418 -7.26 -0.29 2.03
C GLY A 418 -7.38 -1.69 2.63
N ALA A 419 -6.51 -1.99 3.57
CA ALA A 419 -6.45 -3.31 4.19
C ALA A 419 -7.71 -3.64 5.02
N GLN A 420 -8.26 -2.67 5.76
CA GLN A 420 -9.51 -2.85 6.48
C GLN A 420 -10.70 -3.04 5.53
N SER A 421 -10.74 -2.31 4.42
CA SER A 421 -11.78 -2.45 3.38
C SER A 421 -11.69 -3.78 2.65
N MET A 422 -10.47 -4.26 2.36
CA MET A 422 -10.24 -5.61 1.80
C MET A 422 -10.62 -6.69 2.81
N TYR A 423 -10.34 -6.49 4.10
CA TYR A 423 -10.74 -7.44 5.14
C TYR A 423 -12.26 -7.51 5.32
N PHE A 424 -12.95 -6.35 5.37
CA PHE A 424 -14.41 -6.31 5.37
C PHE A 424 -15.00 -7.01 4.15
N SER A 425 -14.47 -6.71 2.96
CA SER A 425 -14.89 -7.36 1.72
C SER A 425 -14.67 -8.88 1.76
N ALA A 426 -13.52 -9.35 2.27
CA ALA A 426 -13.24 -10.78 2.42
C ALA A 426 -14.20 -11.47 3.40
N LEU A 427 -14.56 -10.81 4.50
CA LEU A 427 -15.58 -11.30 5.43
C LEU A 427 -16.95 -11.45 4.74
N CYS A 428 -17.42 -10.41 4.04
CA CYS A 428 -18.68 -10.41 3.28
C CYS A 428 -18.67 -11.51 2.20
N ARG A 429 -17.67 -11.53 1.34
CA ARG A 429 -17.50 -12.54 0.28
C ARG A 429 -17.54 -13.97 0.84
N SER A 430 -16.94 -14.19 2.01
CA SER A 430 -16.84 -15.51 2.63
C SER A 430 -18.19 -16.10 3.10
N VAL A 431 -19.20 -15.27 3.25
CA VAL A 431 -20.58 -15.66 3.61
C VAL A 431 -21.57 -15.44 2.47
N GLY A 432 -21.09 -15.18 1.25
CA GLY A 432 -21.91 -15.09 0.04
C GLY A 432 -22.53 -13.70 -0.19
N ILE A 433 -21.99 -12.66 0.41
CA ILE A 433 -22.37 -11.27 0.16
C ILE A 433 -21.35 -10.68 -0.82
N PRO A 434 -21.73 -10.32 -2.06
CA PRO A 434 -20.82 -9.68 -2.99
C PRO A 434 -20.34 -8.34 -2.45
N ALA A 435 -19.02 -8.17 -2.37
CA ALA A 435 -18.38 -6.97 -1.88
C ALA A 435 -17.11 -6.67 -2.68
N ARG A 436 -16.69 -5.40 -2.73
CA ARG A 436 -15.47 -4.96 -3.39
C ARG A 436 -14.78 -3.86 -2.59
N CYS A 437 -13.49 -3.68 -2.82
CA CYS A 437 -12.71 -2.63 -2.21
C CYS A 437 -12.42 -1.56 -3.26
N THR A 438 -13.23 -0.51 -3.27
CA THR A 438 -13.11 0.63 -4.17
C THR A 438 -11.94 1.52 -3.72
N GLY A 439 -11.15 1.98 -4.66
CA GLY A 439 -9.95 2.78 -4.38
C GLY A 439 -9.86 4.06 -5.19
N GLY A 440 -9.11 4.99 -4.65
CA GLY A 440 -8.83 6.29 -5.25
C GLY A 440 -8.27 7.27 -4.22
N PHE A 441 -8.93 8.42 -4.08
CA PHE A 441 -8.47 9.49 -3.20
C PHE A 441 -9.62 10.05 -2.36
N GLN A 442 -9.27 10.61 -1.21
CA GLN A 442 -10.12 11.48 -0.40
C GLN A 442 -9.60 12.92 -0.47
N ILE A 443 -10.50 13.90 -0.27
CA ILE A 443 -10.21 15.35 -0.35
C ILE A 443 -10.55 16.02 0.99
N PHE A 444 -10.46 15.30 2.09
CA PHE A 444 -10.93 15.79 3.40
C PHE A 444 -10.20 17.05 3.85
N GLN A 445 -8.91 17.16 3.53
CA GLN A 445 -8.06 18.30 3.88
C GLN A 445 -7.78 19.25 2.69
N GLY A 446 -8.61 19.19 1.65
CA GLY A 446 -8.52 20.08 0.51
C GLY A 446 -7.65 19.58 -0.65
N THR A 447 -6.72 18.64 -0.44
CA THR A 447 -5.91 18.04 -1.50
C THR A 447 -6.21 16.54 -1.59
N PRO A 448 -6.16 15.93 -2.79
CA PRO A 448 -6.32 14.49 -2.92
C PRO A 448 -5.23 13.72 -2.16
N ALA A 449 -5.66 12.81 -1.31
CA ALA A 449 -4.80 11.86 -0.60
C ALA A 449 -5.34 10.45 -0.79
N GLY A 450 -4.47 9.46 -0.93
CA GLY A 450 -4.86 8.08 -1.20
C GLY A 450 -5.85 7.54 -0.17
N HIS A 451 -6.95 6.95 -0.64
CA HIS A 451 -7.96 6.35 0.22
C HIS A 451 -8.67 5.18 -0.46
N PHE A 452 -9.03 4.18 0.35
CA PHE A 452 -9.86 3.05 -0.04
C PHE A 452 -11.05 2.93 0.90
N TRP A 453 -12.17 2.46 0.33
CA TRP A 453 -13.37 2.08 1.08
C TRP A 453 -13.96 0.82 0.49
N ALA A 454 -14.93 0.23 1.14
CA ALA A 454 -15.63 -0.92 0.64
C ALA A 454 -16.99 -0.54 0.04
N GLU A 455 -17.48 -1.40 -0.83
CA GLU A 455 -18.87 -1.41 -1.28
C GLU A 455 -19.42 -2.83 -1.20
N LEU A 456 -20.68 -2.96 -0.84
CA LEU A 456 -21.39 -4.24 -0.91
C LEU A 456 -22.57 -4.13 -1.89
N TYR A 457 -22.83 -5.20 -2.61
CA TYR A 457 -23.97 -5.25 -3.54
C TYR A 457 -25.19 -5.86 -2.86
N LEU A 458 -26.30 -5.13 -2.88
CA LEU A 458 -27.58 -5.64 -2.43
C LEU A 458 -28.58 -5.69 -3.58
N PRO A 459 -29.25 -6.84 -3.82
CA PRO A 459 -30.35 -6.91 -4.79
C PRO A 459 -31.42 -5.86 -4.46
N ASN A 460 -31.92 -5.17 -5.48
CA ASN A 460 -32.83 -4.02 -5.47
C ASN A 460 -32.21 -2.67 -5.06
N TYR A 461 -30.99 -2.64 -4.52
CA TYR A 461 -30.30 -1.41 -4.13
C TYR A 461 -29.04 -1.13 -4.97
N GLY A 462 -28.40 -2.18 -5.50
CA GLY A 462 -27.13 -2.05 -6.20
C GLY A 462 -25.93 -2.02 -5.23
N TRP A 463 -24.88 -1.33 -5.62
CA TRP A 463 -23.68 -1.12 -4.82
C TRP A 463 -23.91 -0.02 -3.79
N ILE A 464 -23.71 -0.31 -2.52
CA ILE A 464 -23.82 0.65 -1.41
C ILE A 464 -22.45 0.83 -0.73
N PRO A 465 -22.06 2.07 -0.34
CA PRO A 465 -20.75 2.35 0.22
C PRO A 465 -20.67 1.90 1.68
N VAL A 466 -19.46 1.53 2.09
CA VAL A 466 -19.10 1.22 3.49
C VAL A 466 -17.67 1.68 3.74
N ASP A 467 -17.46 2.58 4.69
CA ASP A 467 -16.12 3.08 5.02
C ASP A 467 -15.79 2.82 6.49
N PRO A 468 -15.18 1.67 6.81
CA PRO A 468 -14.91 1.32 8.21
C PRO A 468 -13.86 2.23 8.85
N THR A 469 -12.93 2.80 8.08
CA THR A 469 -11.83 3.59 8.65
C THR A 469 -12.21 5.05 8.89
N VAL A 470 -12.98 5.66 8.00
CA VAL A 470 -13.52 7.00 8.26
C VAL A 470 -14.50 6.97 9.42
N ALA A 471 -15.32 5.93 9.53
CA ALA A 471 -16.22 5.75 10.65
C ALA A 471 -15.52 5.87 12.02
N THR A 472 -14.33 5.28 12.16
CA THR A 472 -13.59 5.28 13.42
C THR A 472 -12.86 6.59 13.73
N ILE A 473 -12.88 7.59 12.86
CA ILE A 473 -12.30 8.92 13.16
C ILE A 473 -12.94 9.52 14.44
N ALA A 474 -14.24 9.33 14.62
CA ALA A 474 -14.97 9.84 15.79
C ALA A 474 -14.44 9.28 17.12
N ASP A 475 -13.86 8.09 17.13
CA ASP A 475 -13.32 7.45 18.35
C ASP A 475 -12.13 8.23 18.93
N TYR A 476 -11.43 9.00 18.10
CA TYR A 476 -10.24 9.77 18.46
C TYR A 476 -10.56 11.21 18.91
N ILE A 477 -11.81 11.67 18.76
CA ILE A 477 -12.21 13.05 19.07
C ILE A 477 -12.61 13.15 20.54
N PRO A 478 -11.87 13.91 21.35
CA PRO A 478 -12.24 14.08 22.76
C PRO A 478 -13.53 14.88 22.92
N GLY A 479 -14.37 14.47 23.84
CA GLY A 479 -15.59 15.18 24.23
C GLY A 479 -16.85 14.79 23.46
N LEU A 480 -16.77 13.97 22.42
CA LEU A 480 -17.96 13.39 21.78
C LEU A 480 -18.69 12.44 22.73
N SER A 481 -20.01 12.50 22.74
CA SER A 481 -20.84 11.52 23.43
C SER A 481 -20.85 10.18 22.68
N ALA A 482 -21.12 9.10 23.39
CA ALA A 482 -21.26 7.78 22.77
C ALA A 482 -22.39 7.72 21.71
N ALA A 483 -23.36 8.63 21.77
CA ALA A 483 -24.42 8.75 20.77
C ALA A 483 -23.90 9.38 19.47
N GLU A 484 -23.09 10.45 19.56
CA GLU A 484 -22.48 11.10 18.40
C GLU A 484 -21.49 10.17 17.70
N VAL A 485 -20.62 9.50 18.45
CA VAL A 485 -19.71 8.49 17.89
C VAL A 485 -20.49 7.39 17.15
N ARG A 486 -21.57 6.88 17.75
CA ARG A 486 -22.39 5.83 17.13
C ARG A 486 -23.09 6.33 15.87
N ALA A 487 -23.64 7.56 15.86
CA ALA A 487 -24.30 8.16 14.71
C ALA A 487 -23.32 8.30 13.55
N PHE A 488 -22.10 8.73 13.82
CA PHE A 488 -21.03 8.83 12.83
C PHE A 488 -20.61 7.45 12.28
N HIS A 489 -20.48 6.44 13.15
CA HIS A 489 -20.25 5.05 12.72
C HIS A 489 -21.39 4.55 11.82
N ASP A 490 -22.67 4.78 12.22
CA ASP A 490 -23.83 4.33 11.46
C ASP A 490 -23.94 5.01 10.10
N PHE A 491 -23.52 6.27 9.99
CA PHE A 491 -23.52 7.01 8.74
C PHE A 491 -22.67 6.32 7.66
N TYR A 492 -21.46 5.85 7.97
CA TYR A 492 -20.56 5.23 7.00
C TYR A 492 -20.90 3.77 6.67
N PHE A 493 -22.08 3.28 7.05
CA PHE A 493 -22.66 2.04 6.57
C PHE A 493 -23.90 2.31 5.71
N GLY A 494 -23.68 2.59 4.43
CA GLY A 494 -24.74 2.92 3.46
C GLY A 494 -24.75 4.38 3.05
N SER A 495 -23.98 5.25 3.67
CA SER A 495 -23.83 6.65 3.28
C SER A 495 -22.35 7.03 3.13
N GLN A 496 -22.10 8.07 2.33
CA GLN A 496 -20.76 8.55 2.05
C GLN A 496 -20.80 10.01 1.58
N ASP A 497 -19.79 10.77 1.99
CA ASP A 497 -19.54 12.13 1.52
C ASP A 497 -19.18 12.18 0.02
N ASP A 498 -19.14 13.39 -0.56
CA ASP A 498 -18.72 13.63 -1.94
C ASP A 498 -17.23 14.01 -2.07
N LEU A 499 -16.49 14.08 -0.97
CA LEU A 499 -15.08 14.48 -0.92
C LEU A 499 -14.15 13.34 -1.36
N ARG A 500 -14.43 12.75 -2.52
CA ARG A 500 -13.74 11.52 -3.00
C ARG A 500 -13.55 11.54 -4.51
N LEU A 501 -12.49 10.83 -4.94
CA LEU A 501 -12.26 10.46 -6.34
C LEU A 501 -12.15 8.95 -6.42
N VAL A 502 -12.96 8.31 -7.26
CA VAL A 502 -12.89 6.87 -7.55
C VAL A 502 -11.96 6.67 -8.75
N VAL A 503 -10.93 5.87 -8.57
CA VAL A 503 -9.96 5.49 -9.62
C VAL A 503 -10.18 4.03 -10.06
N GLN A 504 -10.61 3.17 -9.15
CA GLN A 504 -10.84 1.74 -9.43
C GLN A 504 -12.04 1.20 -8.66
N LYS A 505 -12.73 0.21 -9.26
CA LYS A 505 -13.91 -0.43 -8.65
C LYS A 505 -13.58 -1.54 -7.67
N ASP A 506 -12.44 -2.21 -7.79
CA ASP A 506 -11.98 -3.28 -6.90
C ASP A 506 -10.45 -3.30 -6.88
N THR A 507 -9.86 -4.06 -5.97
CA THR A 507 -8.43 -4.34 -5.93
C THR A 507 -8.04 -5.45 -6.90
N ASP A 508 -6.73 -5.66 -7.10
CA ASP A 508 -6.18 -6.72 -7.96
C ASP A 508 -6.53 -6.59 -9.46
N LEU A 509 -6.94 -5.40 -9.90
CA LEU A 509 -7.24 -5.13 -11.30
C LEU A 509 -5.95 -5.04 -12.14
N GLN A 510 -6.05 -5.48 -13.40
CA GLN A 510 -4.92 -5.40 -14.33
C GLN A 510 -4.75 -3.98 -14.85
N LEU A 511 -3.50 -3.51 -14.90
CA LEU A 511 -3.17 -2.26 -15.59
C LEU A 511 -3.44 -2.34 -17.10
N ILE A 512 -3.78 -1.21 -17.70
CA ILE A 512 -4.10 -1.10 -19.14
C ILE A 512 -3.14 -0.06 -19.76
N PRO A 513 -2.24 -0.44 -20.70
CA PRO A 513 -1.93 -1.82 -21.07
C PRO A 513 -1.34 -2.64 -19.91
N ARG A 514 -1.46 -3.97 -20.02
CA ARG A 514 -0.96 -4.88 -18.97
C ARG A 514 0.55 -4.70 -18.78
N ALA A 515 0.96 -4.60 -17.53
CA ALA A 515 2.36 -4.66 -17.16
C ALA A 515 2.92 -6.09 -17.31
N ASP A 516 4.12 -6.21 -17.85
CA ASP A 516 4.85 -7.48 -18.02
C ASP A 516 6.00 -7.62 -17.01
N GLY A 517 6.02 -6.79 -16.00
CA GLY A 517 7.01 -6.76 -14.94
C GLY A 517 6.38 -6.52 -13.57
N ARG A 518 7.22 -6.32 -12.56
CA ARG A 518 6.78 -6.14 -11.19
C ARG A 518 6.35 -4.70 -10.95
N ILE A 519 5.10 -4.53 -10.60
CA ILE A 519 4.49 -3.27 -10.19
C ILE A 519 3.83 -3.47 -8.85
N LEU A 520 3.93 -2.47 -7.98
CA LEU A 520 3.29 -2.49 -6.69
C LEU A 520 1.78 -2.18 -6.85
N LEU A 521 0.94 -3.18 -6.57
CA LEU A 521 -0.51 -3.08 -6.53
C LEU A 521 -0.98 -3.50 -5.13
N PRO A 522 -2.04 -2.88 -4.58
CA PRO A 522 -2.95 -1.87 -5.13
C PRO A 522 -2.44 -0.42 -5.07
N LEU A 523 -1.29 -0.15 -4.45
CA LEU A 523 -0.77 1.22 -4.25
C LEU A 523 -0.56 1.98 -5.57
N ALA A 524 -0.34 1.26 -6.66
CA ALA A 524 -0.21 1.82 -8.01
C ALA A 524 -1.40 2.69 -8.46
N VAL A 525 -2.57 2.57 -7.81
CA VAL A 525 -3.76 3.37 -8.13
C VAL A 525 -3.92 4.62 -7.28
N GLN A 526 -3.01 4.82 -6.33
CA GLN A 526 -2.93 6.02 -5.50
C GLN A 526 -1.67 6.84 -5.78
N MET A 527 -0.81 6.33 -6.64
CA MET A 527 0.38 6.98 -7.17
C MET A 527 0.67 6.41 -8.56
N PRO A 528 1.44 7.09 -9.41
CA PRO A 528 1.83 6.56 -10.70
C PRO A 528 2.57 5.23 -10.57
N ALA A 529 2.06 4.19 -11.20
CA ALA A 529 2.77 2.92 -11.30
C ALA A 529 3.86 3.03 -12.37
N ALA A 530 5.01 2.45 -12.13
CA ALA A 530 6.11 2.50 -13.08
C ALA A 530 6.80 1.15 -13.26
N LEU A 531 7.25 0.92 -14.48
CA LEU A 531 8.09 -0.21 -14.86
C LEU A 531 9.12 0.29 -15.87
N CYS A 532 10.40 0.06 -15.59
CA CYS A 532 11.46 0.39 -16.54
C CYS A 532 12.05 -0.86 -17.18
N ASP A 533 12.04 -0.91 -18.51
CA ASP A 533 12.66 -2.00 -19.26
C ASP A 533 14.16 -1.73 -19.44
N THR A 534 14.90 -1.86 -18.37
CA THR A 534 16.35 -1.75 -18.30
C THR A 534 16.95 -2.95 -17.58
N MET A 535 18.25 -3.18 -17.79
CA MET A 535 19.04 -4.13 -16.99
C MET A 535 19.93 -3.43 -15.97
N GLU A 536 19.85 -2.12 -15.89
CA GLU A 536 20.48 -1.33 -14.83
C GLU A 536 19.73 -1.55 -13.51
N GLU A 537 20.44 -1.47 -12.40
CA GLU A 537 19.79 -1.49 -11.08
C GLU A 537 19.02 -0.20 -10.87
N ILE A 538 17.72 -0.32 -10.68
CA ILE A 538 16.87 0.78 -10.26
C ILE A 538 16.28 0.37 -8.92
N PRO A 539 16.82 0.89 -7.80
CA PRO A 539 16.23 0.64 -6.50
C PRO A 539 14.83 1.25 -6.50
N GLY A 540 13.82 0.40 -6.40
CA GLY A 540 12.42 0.73 -6.18
C GLY A 540 11.94 2.04 -6.81
N LEU A 541 11.70 2.05 -8.13
CA LEU A 541 11.16 3.24 -8.79
C LEU A 541 9.73 3.50 -8.32
N VAL A 542 9.59 4.32 -7.30
CA VAL A 542 8.32 4.85 -6.81
C VAL A 542 8.22 6.29 -7.31
N LEU A 543 7.22 6.55 -8.14
CA LEU A 543 6.94 7.89 -8.64
C LEU A 543 5.90 8.54 -7.74
N MET A 544 6.22 9.73 -7.24
CA MET A 544 5.32 10.54 -6.44
C MET A 544 4.81 11.70 -7.29
N ASP A 545 3.52 11.82 -7.40
CA ASP A 545 2.84 12.91 -8.07
C ASP A 545 2.21 13.88 -7.06
N HIS A 546 1.87 15.05 -7.55
CA HIS A 546 1.22 16.09 -6.76
C HIS A 546 -0.08 16.52 -7.42
N TRP A 547 -1.11 16.67 -6.60
CA TRP A 547 -2.42 17.16 -7.00
C TRP A 547 -2.65 18.53 -6.38
N THR A 548 -3.07 19.49 -7.18
CA THR A 548 -3.44 20.83 -6.75
C THR A 548 -4.83 21.17 -7.27
N PHE A 549 -5.62 21.93 -6.49
CA PHE A 549 -6.85 22.55 -7.01
C PHE A 549 -6.50 23.62 -8.02
N GLU A 550 -7.32 23.73 -9.10
CA GLU A 550 -7.28 24.80 -10.08
C GLU A 550 -8.38 25.83 -9.81
#